data_7b42feea6fe7acecb856b40a96c50532
#
_entry.id   7b42feea6fe7acecb856b40a96c50532
#
_cell.length_a   1.000
_cell.length_b   1.000
_cell.length_c   1.000
_cell.angle_alpha   90.00
_cell.angle_beta   90.00
_cell.angle_gamma   90.00
#
_symmetry.space_group_name_H-M   'P 1'
#
loop_
_entity.id
_entity.type
_entity.pdbx_description
1 polymer ?
#
loop_
_entity_poly.entity_id
_entity_poly.type
_entity_poly.pdbx_seq_one_letter_code
_entity_poly.pdbx_strand_id
1 'polypeptide(L)'
;MDYWKSKYKEEGWEYINSQDPDFCLLNECIDHPSQKSSVHYVSKHNWGNGVFSKHNITEHELEFGKVHSDAISCADLNIEGKDIILISLYGKMINGNAISTLHRCLSDLTHLFYKKKLQKWILIGGDFNADEALDKTQRNRAHHLFFERLKDFGFYDCCKKFNSERVRTLRHKHSDFHWQNDYLFAGKKLYDACISSKVIDDPSLYEISDHNPIIAEFDLSLIK
;
A
#
# COMPACT_ATOMS: atom_id res chain seq x y z
N MET A 1 2.77 10.35 -0.46
CA MET A 1 3.48 11.65 -0.29
C MET A 1 2.67 12.74 -0.97
N ASP A 2 2.54 13.89 -0.34
CA ASP A 2 1.87 15.06 -0.94
C ASP A 2 2.72 15.68 -2.06
N TYR A 3 2.82 15.00 -3.18
CA TYR A 3 3.73 15.37 -4.24
C TYR A 3 3.52 16.79 -4.80
N TRP A 4 2.30 17.30 -4.79
CA TRP A 4 2.03 18.70 -5.18
C TRP A 4 2.72 19.73 -4.29
N LYS A 5 3.11 19.37 -3.06
CA LYS A 5 3.97 20.18 -2.20
C LYS A 5 5.44 19.95 -2.60
N SER A 6 5.84 20.40 -3.78
CA SER A 6 7.15 20.15 -4.39
C SER A 6 8.37 20.47 -3.50
N LYS A 7 8.17 21.27 -2.45
CA LYS A 7 9.19 21.71 -1.51
C LYS A 7 9.76 20.57 -0.64
N TYR A 8 9.03 19.48 -0.43
CA TYR A 8 9.38 18.45 0.55
C TYR A 8 9.69 17.07 -0.07
N LYS A 9 10.03 17.04 -1.36
CA LYS A 9 10.33 15.78 -2.06
C LYS A 9 11.59 15.11 -1.54
N GLU A 10 12.66 15.89 -1.43
CA GLU A 10 13.95 15.39 -0.96
C GLU A 10 13.85 14.94 0.50
N GLU A 11 13.24 15.74 1.37
CA GLU A 11 13.03 15.40 2.76
C GLU A 11 12.20 14.13 2.94
N GLY A 12 11.20 13.91 2.07
CA GLY A 12 10.41 12.68 2.06
C GLY A 12 11.24 11.45 1.73
N TRP A 13 12.11 11.55 0.71
CA TRP A 13 13.02 10.48 0.35
C TRP A 13 14.15 10.28 1.36
N GLU A 14 14.69 11.36 1.94
CA GLU A 14 15.66 11.28 3.05
C GLU A 14 15.08 10.53 4.24
N TYR A 15 13.82 10.83 4.60
CA TYR A 15 13.14 10.10 5.67
C TYR A 15 12.97 8.62 5.32
N ILE A 16 12.47 8.28 4.12
CA ILE A 16 12.31 6.88 3.69
C ILE A 16 13.66 6.15 3.75
N ASN A 17 14.71 6.76 3.20
CA ASN A 17 16.05 6.16 3.19
C ASN A 17 16.62 5.98 4.60
N SER A 18 16.29 6.88 5.54
CA SER A 18 16.73 6.75 6.94
C SER A 18 16.13 5.53 7.66
N GLN A 19 14.98 5.02 7.17
CA GLN A 19 14.37 3.80 7.68
C GLN A 19 15.00 2.52 7.09
N ASP A 20 15.89 2.65 6.08
CA ASP A 20 16.56 1.55 5.36
C ASP A 20 15.62 0.40 4.93
N PRO A 21 14.48 0.68 4.29
CA PRO A 21 13.53 -0.38 3.92
C PRO A 21 14.07 -1.24 2.78
N ASP A 22 13.71 -2.53 2.76
CA ASP A 22 13.99 -3.41 1.62
C ASP A 22 13.16 -3.01 0.40
N PHE A 23 11.95 -2.55 0.63
CA PHE A 23 11.05 -1.98 -0.39
C PHE A 23 10.04 -1.01 0.22
N CYS A 24 9.47 -0.16 -0.64
CA CYS A 24 8.40 0.77 -0.31
C CYS A 24 7.25 0.65 -1.29
N LEU A 25 6.02 0.76 -0.78
CA LEU A 25 4.80 0.89 -1.56
C LEU A 25 4.31 2.34 -1.38
N LEU A 26 4.46 3.16 -2.41
CA LEU A 26 4.24 4.60 -2.30
C LEU A 26 3.16 5.06 -3.27
N ASN A 27 2.32 5.97 -2.80
CA ASN A 27 1.32 6.66 -3.58
C ASN A 27 1.61 8.15 -3.63
N GLU A 28 1.14 8.83 -4.68
CA GLU A 28 1.37 10.26 -4.89
C GLU A 28 2.85 10.64 -4.81
N CYS A 29 3.70 9.83 -5.44
CA CYS A 29 5.14 9.98 -5.40
C CYS A 29 5.74 10.13 -6.80
N ILE A 30 7.03 10.42 -6.85
CA ILE A 30 7.86 10.36 -8.05
C ILE A 30 8.98 9.37 -7.85
N ASP A 31 9.59 8.94 -8.94
CA ASP A 31 10.82 8.16 -8.91
C ASP A 31 11.98 9.00 -8.34
N HIS A 32 12.93 8.34 -7.68
CA HIS A 32 14.06 9.00 -7.07
C HIS A 32 15.36 8.19 -7.26
N PRO A 33 16.49 8.86 -7.57
CA PRO A 33 17.76 8.19 -7.85
C PRO A 33 18.35 7.38 -6.68
N SER A 34 17.89 7.63 -5.44
CA SER A 34 18.35 6.85 -4.27
C SER A 34 17.84 5.40 -4.29
N GLN A 35 16.83 5.10 -5.11
CA GLN A 35 16.29 3.75 -5.21
C GLN A 35 17.02 2.99 -6.31
N LYS A 36 17.39 1.75 -6.01
CA LYS A 36 18.10 0.89 -6.96
C LYS A 36 17.22 0.44 -8.11
N SER A 37 15.94 0.20 -7.82
CA SER A 37 14.96 -0.31 -8.77
C SER A 37 13.55 0.15 -8.42
N SER A 38 12.76 0.43 -9.43
CA SER A 38 11.36 0.82 -9.26
C SER A 38 10.45 0.26 -10.34
N VAL A 39 9.18 0.03 -9.97
CA VAL A 39 8.06 -0.15 -10.89
C VAL A 39 7.07 0.96 -10.57
N HIS A 40 7.02 1.98 -11.42
CA HIS A 40 6.33 3.23 -11.14
C HIS A 40 5.46 3.68 -12.31
N TYR A 41 4.19 3.98 -12.03
CA TYR A 41 3.22 4.48 -13.00
C TYR A 41 2.85 5.92 -12.68
N VAL A 42 3.18 6.82 -13.60
CA VAL A 42 2.96 8.26 -13.47
C VAL A 42 1.62 8.65 -14.07
N SER A 43 0.85 9.42 -13.34
CA SER A 43 -0.36 10.06 -13.83
C SER A 43 -0.04 11.26 -14.73
N LYS A 44 -1.06 11.82 -15.38
CA LYS A 44 -0.94 13.08 -16.14
C LYS A 44 -0.47 14.28 -15.32
N HIS A 45 -0.42 14.16 -14.01
CA HIS A 45 0.01 15.20 -13.07
C HIS A 45 1.48 15.06 -12.63
N ASN A 46 2.27 14.18 -13.30
CA ASN A 46 3.68 13.93 -13.02
C ASN A 46 3.97 13.32 -11.62
N TRP A 47 3.00 12.71 -11.00
CA TRP A 47 3.16 11.88 -9.82
C TRP A 47 2.38 10.58 -9.99
N GLY A 48 2.66 9.59 -9.21
CA GLY A 48 2.04 8.31 -9.41
C GLY A 48 2.08 7.37 -8.24
N ASN A 49 1.94 6.10 -8.57
CA ASN A 49 1.91 4.98 -7.69
C ASN A 49 3.08 4.07 -8.02
N GLY A 50 3.84 3.60 -7.03
CA GLY A 50 5.03 2.81 -7.29
C GLY A 50 5.42 1.83 -6.20
N VAL A 51 6.21 0.85 -6.63
CA VAL A 51 7.03 -0.03 -5.81
C VAL A 51 8.46 0.37 -6.01
N PHE A 52 9.17 0.66 -4.94
CA PHE A 52 10.57 1.06 -4.94
C PHE A 52 11.37 0.10 -4.05
N SER A 53 12.61 -0.21 -4.41
CA SER A 53 13.39 -1.18 -3.65
C SER A 53 14.89 -0.92 -3.74
N LYS A 54 15.62 -1.24 -2.65
CA LYS A 54 17.08 -1.36 -2.66
C LYS A 54 17.58 -2.67 -3.30
N HIS A 55 16.65 -3.60 -3.62
CA HIS A 55 16.91 -4.83 -4.36
C HIS A 55 16.46 -4.68 -5.81
N ASN A 56 16.86 -5.60 -6.68
CA ASN A 56 16.33 -5.65 -8.03
C ASN A 56 14.88 -6.15 -7.99
N ILE A 57 13.99 -5.39 -8.60
CA ILE A 57 12.60 -5.78 -8.84
C ILE A 57 12.31 -5.71 -10.34
N THR A 58 11.33 -6.48 -10.79
CA THR A 58 10.83 -6.44 -12.17
C THR A 58 9.32 -6.24 -12.14
N GLU A 59 8.78 -5.61 -13.19
CA GLU A 59 7.33 -5.48 -13.30
C GLU A 59 6.68 -6.86 -13.39
N HIS A 60 5.66 -7.09 -12.56
CA HIS A 60 4.79 -8.25 -12.67
C HIS A 60 3.66 -7.94 -13.67
N GLU A 61 3.69 -8.59 -14.84
CA GLU A 61 2.67 -8.41 -15.86
C GLU A 61 1.32 -8.98 -15.42
N LEU A 62 0.27 -8.16 -15.51
CA LEU A 62 -1.10 -8.58 -15.21
C LEU A 62 -1.80 -9.09 -16.46
N GLU A 63 -2.31 -10.30 -16.38
CA GLU A 63 -2.93 -11.05 -17.51
C GLU A 63 -4.06 -10.28 -18.19
N PHE A 64 -4.88 -9.56 -17.41
CA PHE A 64 -6.05 -8.82 -17.95
C PHE A 64 -5.80 -7.31 -18.09
N GLY A 65 -4.54 -6.86 -17.86
CA GLY A 65 -4.20 -5.44 -17.82
C GLY A 65 -4.79 -4.71 -16.60
N LYS A 66 -4.86 -3.39 -16.71
CA LYS A 66 -5.32 -2.52 -15.61
C LYS A 66 -6.31 -1.49 -16.15
N VAL A 67 -7.49 -1.41 -15.57
CA VAL A 67 -8.48 -0.35 -15.91
C VAL A 67 -7.97 1.03 -15.47
N HIS A 68 -7.30 1.08 -14.31
CA HIS A 68 -6.66 2.27 -13.77
C HIS A 68 -5.16 2.01 -13.62
N SER A 69 -4.40 2.19 -14.71
CA SER A 69 -2.97 1.87 -14.76
C SER A 69 -2.14 2.64 -13.72
N ASP A 70 -2.58 3.84 -13.35
CA ASP A 70 -1.94 4.68 -12.33
C ASP A 70 -2.39 4.37 -10.89
N ALA A 71 -3.27 3.38 -10.69
CA ALA A 71 -3.74 2.94 -9.38
C ALA A 71 -3.10 1.63 -8.90
N ILE A 72 -2.42 0.89 -9.78
CA ILE A 72 -1.79 -0.39 -9.45
C ILE A 72 -0.36 -0.41 -9.98
N SER A 73 0.61 -0.59 -9.10
CA SER A 73 1.98 -0.99 -9.44
C SER A 73 2.24 -2.37 -8.86
N CYS A 74 2.69 -3.30 -9.72
CA CYS A 74 2.90 -4.68 -9.33
C CYS A 74 4.31 -5.11 -9.69
N ALA A 75 5.09 -5.62 -8.74
CA ALA A 75 6.49 -5.98 -8.93
C ALA A 75 6.80 -7.35 -8.33
N ASP A 76 7.68 -8.08 -9.00
CA ASP A 76 8.32 -9.28 -8.49
C ASP A 76 9.61 -8.92 -7.77
N LEU A 77 9.77 -9.43 -6.54
CA LEU A 77 10.96 -9.33 -5.72
C LEU A 77 11.42 -10.71 -5.32
N ASN A 78 12.69 -11.06 -5.62
CA ASN A 78 13.33 -12.22 -5.00
C ASN A 78 14.25 -11.74 -3.87
N ILE A 79 13.98 -12.20 -2.65
CA ILE A 79 14.78 -11.91 -1.46
C ILE A 79 14.95 -13.20 -0.66
N GLU A 80 16.21 -13.53 -0.31
CA GLU A 80 16.56 -14.76 0.41
C GLU A 80 16.01 -16.06 -0.25
N GLY A 81 15.92 -16.06 -1.58
CA GLY A 81 15.37 -17.19 -2.35
C GLY A 81 13.85 -17.36 -2.26
N LYS A 82 13.14 -16.33 -1.77
CA LYS A 82 11.68 -16.27 -1.75
C LYS A 82 11.19 -15.31 -2.83
N ASP A 83 10.26 -15.78 -3.66
CA ASP A 83 9.61 -14.95 -4.67
C ASP A 83 8.38 -14.28 -4.04
N ILE A 84 8.44 -12.97 -3.91
CA ILE A 84 7.39 -12.13 -3.31
C ILE A 84 6.83 -11.22 -4.39
N ILE A 85 5.52 -11.09 -4.43
CA ILE A 85 4.82 -10.14 -5.29
C ILE A 85 4.40 -8.94 -4.45
N LEU A 86 4.88 -7.75 -4.81
CA LEU A 86 4.60 -6.50 -4.16
C LEU A 86 3.56 -5.72 -4.99
N ILE A 87 2.47 -5.30 -4.37
CA ILE A 87 1.41 -4.53 -5.02
C ILE A 87 1.23 -3.23 -4.26
N SER A 88 1.57 -2.11 -4.90
CA SER A 88 1.18 -0.79 -4.44
C SER A 88 -0.18 -0.46 -5.04
N LEU A 89 -1.17 -0.22 -4.17
CA LEU A 89 -2.56 0.02 -4.54
C LEU A 89 -2.99 1.41 -4.07
N TYR A 90 -3.49 2.21 -5.01
CA TYR A 90 -3.97 3.57 -4.74
C TYR A 90 -5.49 3.67 -4.92
N GLY A 91 -6.19 4.05 -3.87
CA GLY A 91 -7.61 4.37 -3.90
C GLY A 91 -7.86 5.68 -4.63
N LYS A 92 -7.70 5.67 -5.97
CA LYS A 92 -7.83 6.86 -6.79
C LYS A 92 -9.23 7.46 -6.68
N MET A 93 -9.28 8.73 -6.28
CA MET A 93 -10.53 9.47 -6.17
C MET A 93 -11.09 9.80 -7.57
N ILE A 94 -12.24 9.22 -7.92
CA ILE A 94 -12.98 9.54 -9.12
C ILE A 94 -14.37 10.05 -8.70
N ASN A 95 -14.69 11.30 -9.07
CA ASN A 95 -15.93 11.97 -8.63
C ASN A 95 -16.14 11.92 -7.10
N GLY A 96 -15.04 12.11 -6.34
CA GLY A 96 -15.10 12.11 -4.88
C GLY A 96 -15.25 10.71 -4.24
N ASN A 97 -15.02 9.63 -4.99
CA ASN A 97 -15.20 8.26 -4.52
C ASN A 97 -14.01 7.37 -4.92
N ALA A 98 -13.30 6.84 -3.92
CA ALA A 98 -12.19 5.91 -4.13
C ALA A 98 -12.65 4.45 -4.18
N ILE A 99 -13.73 4.11 -3.49
CA ILE A 99 -14.12 2.71 -3.27
C ILE A 99 -14.46 1.99 -4.58
N SER A 100 -15.03 2.69 -5.56
CA SER A 100 -15.31 2.12 -6.89
C SER A 100 -14.03 1.76 -7.64
N THR A 101 -12.99 2.60 -7.55
CA THR A 101 -11.67 2.34 -8.12
C THR A 101 -11.04 1.12 -7.48
N LEU A 102 -11.08 1.04 -6.15
CA LEU A 102 -10.53 -0.10 -5.40
C LEU A 102 -11.21 -1.43 -5.78
N HIS A 103 -12.54 -1.46 -5.87
CA HIS A 103 -13.25 -2.66 -6.30
C HIS A 103 -12.84 -3.11 -7.72
N ARG A 104 -12.60 -2.16 -8.64
CA ARG A 104 -12.09 -2.46 -9.99
C ARG A 104 -10.67 -2.99 -9.94
N CYS A 105 -9.79 -2.37 -9.16
CA CYS A 105 -8.42 -2.85 -8.97
C CYS A 105 -8.38 -4.30 -8.45
N LEU A 106 -9.22 -4.66 -7.47
CA LEU A 106 -9.33 -6.06 -7.04
C LEU A 106 -9.81 -6.98 -8.17
N SER A 107 -10.68 -6.49 -9.05
CA SER A 107 -11.15 -7.29 -10.19
C SER A 107 -10.04 -7.52 -11.22
N ASP A 108 -9.22 -6.50 -11.50
CA ASP A 108 -8.06 -6.61 -12.38
C ASP A 108 -7.01 -7.60 -11.82
N LEU A 109 -6.89 -7.70 -10.49
CA LEU A 109 -5.95 -8.57 -9.79
C LEU A 109 -6.49 -10.00 -9.51
N THR A 110 -7.75 -10.27 -9.81
CA THR A 110 -8.44 -11.53 -9.43
C THR A 110 -7.71 -12.76 -9.96
N HIS A 111 -7.22 -12.73 -11.20
CA HIS A 111 -6.47 -13.85 -11.79
C HIS A 111 -5.21 -14.22 -11.01
N LEU A 112 -4.54 -13.23 -10.41
CA LEU A 112 -3.37 -13.42 -9.57
C LEU A 112 -3.77 -14.01 -8.20
N PHE A 113 -4.85 -13.50 -7.61
CA PHE A 113 -5.32 -13.92 -6.28
C PHE A 113 -5.85 -15.36 -6.25
N TYR A 114 -6.38 -15.86 -7.37
CA TYR A 114 -6.79 -17.26 -7.47
C TYR A 114 -5.64 -18.25 -7.68
N LYS A 115 -4.45 -17.79 -8.04
CA LYS A 115 -3.25 -18.64 -8.10
C LYS A 115 -2.74 -18.95 -6.69
N LYS A 116 -3.33 -19.95 -6.02
CA LYS A 116 -3.09 -20.30 -4.61
C LYS A 116 -1.63 -20.43 -4.20
N LYS A 117 -0.74 -20.82 -5.13
CA LYS A 117 0.72 -20.91 -4.88
C LYS A 117 1.35 -19.53 -4.76
N LEU A 118 0.87 -18.53 -5.51
CA LEU A 118 1.38 -17.15 -5.53
C LEU A 118 0.72 -16.31 -4.46
N GLN A 119 -0.61 -16.44 -4.31
CA GLN A 119 -1.43 -15.60 -3.43
C GLN A 119 -0.84 -15.45 -2.01
N LYS A 120 -0.32 -16.52 -1.44
CA LYS A 120 0.27 -16.53 -0.09
C LYS A 120 1.58 -15.74 0.03
N TRP A 121 2.19 -15.35 -1.10
CA TRP A 121 3.42 -14.58 -1.22
C TRP A 121 3.20 -13.15 -1.70
N ILE A 122 1.97 -12.66 -1.68
CA ILE A 122 1.62 -11.31 -2.11
C ILE A 122 1.56 -10.39 -0.91
N LEU A 123 2.14 -9.20 -1.05
CA LEU A 123 1.93 -8.04 -0.18
C LEU A 123 1.16 -6.97 -0.97
N ILE A 124 0.13 -6.40 -0.37
CA ILE A 124 -0.68 -5.32 -0.94
C ILE A 124 -0.68 -4.18 0.06
N GLY A 125 -0.22 -3.01 -0.34
CA GLY A 125 -0.24 -1.83 0.54
C GLY A 125 -0.41 -0.54 -0.23
N GLY A 126 -0.65 0.54 0.50
CA GLY A 126 -0.78 1.89 -0.02
C GLY A 126 -1.95 2.65 0.58
N ASP A 127 -2.19 3.84 0.03
CA ASP A 127 -3.34 4.68 0.39
C ASP A 127 -4.60 4.19 -0.34
N PHE A 128 -5.47 3.54 0.39
CA PHE A 128 -6.73 3.06 -0.16
C PHE A 128 -7.79 4.15 -0.22
N ASN A 129 -7.60 5.29 0.44
CA ASN A 129 -8.65 6.31 0.58
C ASN A 129 -10.00 5.70 1.00
N ALA A 130 -9.94 4.66 1.83
CA ALA A 130 -11.08 3.87 2.25
C ALA A 130 -11.01 3.58 3.75
N ASP A 131 -12.13 3.76 4.43
CA ASP A 131 -12.26 3.44 5.86
C ASP A 131 -13.68 2.95 6.12
N GLU A 132 -13.84 1.80 6.82
CA GLU A 132 -15.16 1.25 7.16
C GLU A 132 -16.03 2.24 7.98
N ALA A 133 -15.41 3.21 8.67
CA ALA A 133 -16.16 4.26 9.38
C ALA A 133 -16.99 5.14 8.43
N LEU A 134 -16.56 5.27 7.16
CA LEU A 134 -17.31 6.03 6.15
C LEU A 134 -18.64 5.38 5.79
N ASP A 135 -18.77 4.08 5.91
CA ASP A 135 -20.03 3.37 5.61
C ASP A 135 -21.20 3.85 6.48
N LYS A 136 -20.90 4.23 7.73
CA LYS A 136 -21.92 4.78 8.65
C LYS A 136 -22.44 6.14 8.18
N THR A 137 -21.54 7.01 7.73
CA THR A 137 -21.89 8.36 7.24
C THR A 137 -22.55 8.31 5.87
N GLN A 138 -22.08 7.42 5.00
CA GLN A 138 -22.59 7.25 3.64
C GLN A 138 -23.82 6.31 3.58
N ARG A 139 -24.20 5.69 4.71
CA ARG A 139 -25.34 4.77 4.83
C ARG A 139 -25.28 3.62 3.81
N ASN A 140 -24.10 3.07 3.60
CA ASN A 140 -23.86 1.93 2.73
C ASN A 140 -22.86 0.95 3.39
N ARG A 141 -22.37 -0.03 2.65
CA ARG A 141 -21.39 -1.02 3.10
C ARG A 141 -20.24 -1.21 2.11
N ALA A 142 -20.01 -0.23 1.25
CA ALA A 142 -19.07 -0.40 0.14
C ALA A 142 -17.63 -0.56 0.61
N HIS A 143 -17.23 0.18 1.66
CA HIS A 143 -15.90 0.04 2.26
C HIS A 143 -15.75 -1.32 2.97
N HIS A 144 -16.72 -1.71 3.79
CA HIS A 144 -16.74 -3.00 4.45
C HIS A 144 -16.66 -4.16 3.42
N LEU A 145 -17.45 -4.10 2.36
CA LEU A 145 -17.44 -5.12 1.30
C LEU A 145 -16.09 -5.19 0.55
N PHE A 146 -15.38 -4.09 0.43
CA PHE A 146 -14.04 -4.10 -0.14
C PHE A 146 -13.06 -4.89 0.74
N PHE A 147 -13.06 -4.64 2.05
CA PHE A 147 -12.19 -5.35 2.99
C PHE A 147 -12.58 -6.83 3.14
N GLU A 148 -13.87 -7.15 3.13
CA GLU A 148 -14.33 -8.54 3.08
C GLU A 148 -13.82 -9.27 1.81
N ARG A 149 -13.84 -8.62 0.64
CA ARG A 149 -13.26 -9.21 -0.59
C ARG A 149 -11.77 -9.50 -0.44
N LEU A 150 -10.98 -8.60 0.16
CA LEU A 150 -9.56 -8.87 0.43
C LEU A 150 -9.39 -10.10 1.32
N LYS A 151 -10.20 -10.22 2.36
CA LYS A 151 -10.21 -11.35 3.27
C LYS A 151 -10.62 -12.65 2.57
N ASP A 152 -11.65 -12.62 1.72
CA ASP A 152 -12.12 -13.76 0.93
C ASP A 152 -11.04 -14.25 -0.06
N PHE A 153 -10.23 -13.34 -0.60
CA PHE A 153 -9.05 -13.69 -1.38
C PHE A 153 -7.91 -14.27 -0.53
N GLY A 154 -8.00 -14.19 0.80
CA GLY A 154 -7.02 -14.75 1.74
C GLY A 154 -5.91 -13.77 2.12
N PHE A 155 -6.21 -12.47 2.12
CA PHE A 155 -5.30 -11.44 2.60
C PHE A 155 -5.67 -10.99 4.01
N TYR A 156 -4.67 -10.73 4.83
CA TYR A 156 -4.80 -10.37 6.24
C TYR A 156 -4.10 -9.04 6.50
N ASP A 157 -4.76 -8.17 7.26
CA ASP A 157 -4.23 -6.86 7.64
C ASP A 157 -3.10 -7.00 8.65
N CYS A 158 -1.88 -6.61 8.25
CA CYS A 158 -0.69 -6.69 9.11
C CYS A 158 -0.77 -5.73 10.30
N CYS A 159 -1.39 -4.56 10.15
CA CYS A 159 -1.54 -3.63 11.26
C CYS A 159 -2.46 -4.19 12.35
N LYS A 160 -3.56 -4.83 11.98
CA LYS A 160 -4.49 -5.47 12.93
C LYS A 160 -3.88 -6.65 13.70
N LYS A 161 -2.77 -7.22 13.22
CA LYS A 161 -2.06 -8.29 13.94
C LYS A 161 -1.43 -7.78 15.24
N PHE A 162 -0.98 -6.53 15.28
CA PHE A 162 -0.21 -5.95 16.39
C PHE A 162 -0.92 -4.80 17.11
N ASN A 163 -2.01 -4.29 16.54
CA ASN A 163 -2.76 -3.17 17.10
C ASN A 163 -4.21 -3.61 17.33
N SER A 164 -4.63 -3.62 18.61
CA SER A 164 -6.01 -3.95 19.01
C SER A 164 -6.99 -2.81 18.70
N GLU A 165 -6.49 -1.58 18.59
CA GLU A 165 -7.26 -0.39 18.32
C GLU A 165 -7.03 0.11 16.88
N ARG A 166 -7.91 1.01 16.46
CA ARG A 166 -7.77 1.71 15.18
C ARG A 166 -6.50 2.55 15.19
N VAL A 167 -5.71 2.44 14.12
CA VAL A 167 -4.52 3.26 13.90
C VAL A 167 -4.86 4.51 13.09
N ARG A 168 -4.13 5.60 13.31
CA ARG A 168 -4.29 6.85 12.57
C ARG A 168 -3.22 6.93 11.48
N THR A 169 -3.61 6.74 10.22
CA THR A 169 -2.69 6.91 9.09
C THR A 169 -2.92 8.21 8.33
N LEU A 170 -4.08 8.84 8.46
CA LEU A 170 -4.37 10.16 7.89
C LEU A 170 -4.60 11.20 8.99
N ARG A 171 -3.89 12.32 8.91
CA ARG A 171 -4.05 13.52 9.75
C ARG A 171 -4.97 14.53 9.07
N HIS A 172 -6.27 14.30 9.16
CA HIS A 172 -7.24 15.18 8.54
C HIS A 172 -7.32 16.54 9.29
N LYS A 173 -7.19 17.67 8.56
CA LYS A 173 -7.08 19.01 9.14
C LYS A 173 -8.28 19.46 9.99
N HIS A 174 -9.44 18.87 9.77
CA HIS A 174 -10.71 19.29 10.38
C HIS A 174 -11.35 18.18 11.21
N SER A 175 -10.60 17.15 11.60
CA SER A 175 -11.15 16.01 12.32
C SER A 175 -10.10 15.37 13.21
N ASP A 176 -10.41 15.21 14.49
CA ASP A 176 -9.61 14.44 15.45
C ASP A 176 -9.86 12.93 15.35
N PHE A 177 -10.75 12.51 14.45
CA PHE A 177 -11.02 11.10 14.23
C PHE A 177 -9.77 10.41 13.67
N HIS A 178 -9.47 9.22 14.18
CA HIS A 178 -8.35 8.41 13.71
C HIS A 178 -8.70 7.74 12.36
N TRP A 179 -8.55 8.49 11.28
CA TRP A 179 -8.73 7.97 9.92
C TRP A 179 -7.63 7.00 9.57
N GLN A 180 -8.01 5.80 9.12
CA GLN A 180 -7.09 4.81 8.58
C GLN A 180 -7.34 4.68 7.09
N ASN A 181 -6.53 5.35 6.28
CA ASN A 181 -6.59 5.29 4.82
C ASN A 181 -5.54 4.38 4.23
N ASP A 182 -4.42 4.20 4.95
CA ASP A 182 -3.30 3.39 4.52
C ASP A 182 -3.37 2.01 5.16
N TYR A 183 -2.99 1.00 4.39
CA TYR A 183 -3.05 -0.39 4.80
C TYR A 183 -1.87 -1.19 4.28
N LEU A 184 -1.57 -2.30 4.97
CA LEU A 184 -0.68 -3.34 4.50
C LEU A 184 -1.35 -4.70 4.73
N PHE A 185 -1.71 -5.35 3.64
CA PHE A 185 -2.28 -6.69 3.63
C PHE A 185 -1.26 -7.71 3.12
N ALA A 186 -1.25 -8.88 3.71
CA ALA A 186 -0.36 -9.98 3.34
C ALA A 186 -1.12 -11.27 3.08
N GLY A 187 -0.68 -12.03 2.09
CA GLY A 187 -1.06 -13.43 1.93
C GLY A 187 -0.55 -14.26 3.10
N LYS A 188 -1.16 -15.41 3.34
CA LYS A 188 -1.01 -16.17 4.60
C LYS A 188 0.44 -16.43 5.04
N LYS A 189 1.34 -16.78 4.11
CA LYS A 189 2.73 -17.07 4.45
C LYS A 189 3.47 -15.82 4.94
N LEU A 190 3.31 -14.71 4.25
CA LEU A 190 3.91 -13.44 4.65
C LEU A 190 3.26 -12.89 5.91
N TYR A 191 1.93 -13.02 6.05
CA TYR A 191 1.25 -12.63 7.27
C TYR A 191 1.77 -13.37 8.50
N ASP A 192 2.02 -14.68 8.39
CA ASP A 192 2.60 -15.46 9.50
C ASP A 192 4.02 -15.01 9.83
N ALA A 193 4.81 -14.68 8.81
CA ALA A 193 6.18 -14.19 8.95
C ALA A 193 6.27 -12.71 9.41
N CYS A 194 5.18 -11.97 9.39
CA CYS A 194 5.16 -10.59 9.89
C CYS A 194 5.38 -10.57 11.41
N ILE A 195 6.49 -9.97 11.85
CA ILE A 195 6.89 -9.92 13.27
C ILE A 195 6.62 -8.56 13.91
N SER A 196 6.46 -7.50 13.12
CA SER A 196 6.01 -6.19 13.59
C SER A 196 5.26 -5.43 12.49
N SER A 197 4.31 -4.59 12.91
CA SER A 197 3.70 -3.59 12.03
C SER A 197 3.20 -2.42 12.88
N LYS A 198 3.67 -1.22 12.57
CA LYS A 198 3.38 -0.01 13.33
C LYS A 198 3.15 1.19 12.40
N VAL A 199 2.33 2.12 12.84
CA VAL A 199 2.17 3.45 12.22
C VAL A 199 3.12 4.40 12.92
N ILE A 200 3.86 5.19 12.15
CA ILE A 200 4.80 6.18 12.69
C ILE A 200 4.11 7.54 12.71
N ASP A 201 3.73 7.96 13.90
CA ASP A 201 3.19 9.30 14.14
C ASP A 201 4.30 10.21 14.66
N ASP A 202 5.08 10.76 13.73
CA ASP A 202 6.24 11.61 14.01
C ASP A 202 5.93 13.06 13.55
N PRO A 203 5.98 14.04 14.47
CA PRO A 203 5.75 15.44 14.12
C PRO A 203 6.67 15.97 13.01
N SER A 204 7.89 15.44 12.85
CA SER A 204 8.80 15.82 11.76
C SER A 204 8.24 15.55 10.37
N LEU A 205 7.30 14.62 10.26
CA LEU A 205 6.65 14.26 9.00
C LEU A 205 5.47 15.16 8.64
N TYR A 206 4.96 15.98 9.58
CA TYR A 206 3.71 16.72 9.37
C TYR A 206 3.77 17.78 8.28
N GLU A 207 4.97 18.30 8.01
CA GLU A 207 5.21 19.22 6.89
C GLU A 207 5.40 18.49 5.56
N ILE A 208 5.83 17.21 5.61
CA ILE A 208 6.17 16.39 4.43
C ILE A 208 4.94 15.74 3.83
N SER A 209 4.07 15.17 4.67
CA SER A 209 2.86 14.47 4.28
C SER A 209 1.79 14.66 5.34
N ASP A 210 0.52 14.59 4.98
CA ASP A 210 -0.60 14.46 5.92
C ASP A 210 -0.92 12.99 6.26
N HIS A 211 -0.15 12.04 5.73
CA HIS A 211 -0.21 10.64 6.08
C HIS A 211 0.92 10.23 7.03
N ASN A 212 0.63 9.26 7.89
CA ASN A 212 1.57 8.57 8.74
C ASN A 212 1.98 7.27 8.07
N PRO A 213 3.29 7.00 7.86
CA PRO A 213 3.73 5.77 7.21
C PRO A 213 3.50 4.54 8.09
N ILE A 214 3.23 3.41 7.44
CA ILE A 214 3.22 2.09 8.04
C ILE A 214 4.58 1.45 7.80
N ILE A 215 5.24 0.99 8.86
CA ILE A 215 6.47 0.19 8.79
C ILE A 215 6.16 -1.20 9.31
N ALA A 216 6.52 -2.22 8.53
CA ALA A 216 6.36 -3.63 8.91
C ALA A 216 7.65 -4.41 8.68
N GLU A 217 7.89 -5.39 9.54
CA GLU A 217 9.04 -6.29 9.49
C GLU A 217 8.58 -7.73 9.32
N PHE A 218 9.29 -8.45 8.46
CA PHE A 218 9.00 -9.85 8.15
C PHE A 218 10.24 -10.71 8.38
N ASP A 219 10.11 -11.74 9.20
CA ASP A 219 11.16 -12.76 9.35
C ASP A 219 10.89 -13.92 8.39
N LEU A 220 11.56 -13.91 7.24
CA LEU A 220 11.37 -14.91 6.20
C LEU A 220 11.89 -16.30 6.61
N SER A 221 12.71 -16.40 7.65
CA SER A 221 13.17 -17.69 8.19
C SER A 221 12.05 -18.50 8.84
N LEU A 222 10.97 -17.84 9.27
CA LEU A 222 9.78 -18.49 9.83
C LEU A 222 8.94 -19.21 8.76
N ILE A 223 9.20 -18.96 7.47
CA ILE A 223 8.45 -19.57 6.37
C ILE A 223 9.09 -20.88 5.97
N LYS A 224 8.45 -21.96 6.37
CA LYS A 224 8.80 -23.34 5.95
C LYS A 224 8.27 -23.69 4.58
#